data_5518e500d0042ccec4deb96f26927ac6
#
_entry.id   5518e500d0042ccec4deb96f26927ac6
#
_cell.length_a   1.000
_cell.length_b   1.000
_cell.length_c   1.000
_cell.angle_alpha   90.00
_cell.angle_beta   90.00
_cell.angle_gamma   90.00
#
_symmetry.space_group_name_H-M   'P 1'
#
loop_
_entity.id
_entity.type
_entity.pdbx_description
1 polymer ?
#
loop_
_entity_poly.entity_id
_entity_poly.type
_entity_poly.pdbx_seq_one_letter_code
_entity_poly.pdbx_strand_id
1 'polypeptide(L)'
;LYVAKQVDNALAESGYRPPLPANTIPIAGDVGTATFKASLANLQAGYFASPHDVDIATRIADTLCGGAIERGSQVDEQWLLDLERRHFLELAQMPKTQERIAHTLMTGKPLRN
;
A
#
# COMPACT_ATOMS: atom_id res chain seq x y z
N LEU A 1 -21.67 -12.95 13.36
CA LEU A 1 -22.24 -13.44 12.10
C LEU A 1 -23.70 -13.11 11.94
N TYR A 2 -24.49 -13.29 12.99
CA TYR A 2 -25.95 -13.00 12.95
C TYR A 2 -26.23 -11.51 12.72
N VAL A 3 -25.52 -10.64 13.43
CA VAL A 3 -25.68 -9.18 13.31
C VAL A 3 -25.26 -8.69 11.92
N ALA A 4 -24.15 -9.18 11.40
CA ALA A 4 -23.66 -8.83 10.06
C ALA A 4 -24.69 -9.22 8.99
N LYS A 5 -25.28 -10.40 9.12
CA LYS A 5 -26.30 -10.89 8.19
C LYS A 5 -27.57 -10.05 8.25
N GLN A 6 -27.97 -9.61 9.44
CA GLN A 6 -29.12 -8.70 9.60
C GLN A 6 -28.89 -7.35 8.95
N VAL A 7 -27.68 -6.79 9.07
CA VAL A 7 -27.31 -5.52 8.43
C VAL A 7 -27.34 -5.68 6.92
N ASP A 8 -26.79 -6.76 6.38
CA ASP A 8 -26.82 -7.03 4.94
C ASP A 8 -28.24 -7.14 4.41
N ASN A 9 -29.12 -7.86 5.12
CA ASN A 9 -30.52 -7.99 4.73
C ASN A 9 -31.26 -6.65 4.77
N ALA A 10 -31.01 -5.84 5.81
CA ALA A 10 -31.61 -4.52 5.93
C ALA A 10 -31.17 -3.59 4.80
N LEU A 11 -29.91 -3.62 4.42
CA LEU A 11 -29.36 -2.86 3.30
C LEU A 11 -30.00 -3.30 1.98
N ALA A 12 -30.13 -4.61 1.77
CA ALA A 12 -30.76 -5.16 0.57
C ALA A 12 -32.23 -4.75 0.47
N GLU A 13 -32.97 -4.80 1.58
CA GLU A 13 -34.38 -4.39 1.65
C GLU A 13 -34.59 -2.90 1.41
N SER A 14 -33.62 -2.06 1.83
CA SER A 14 -33.64 -0.62 1.60
C SER A 14 -33.36 -0.21 0.16
N GLY A 15 -32.98 -1.16 -0.70
CA GLY A 15 -32.57 -0.89 -2.08
C GLY A 15 -31.13 -0.39 -2.21
N TYR A 16 -30.35 -0.54 -1.15
CA TYR A 16 -28.94 -0.17 -1.18
C TYR A 16 -28.18 -1.00 -2.21
N ARG A 17 -27.36 -0.34 -2.99
CA ARG A 17 -26.42 -0.97 -3.91
C ARG A 17 -25.02 -0.44 -3.63
N PRO A 18 -24.02 -1.31 -3.45
CA PRO A 18 -22.64 -0.84 -3.31
C PRO A 18 -22.24 -0.01 -4.52
N PRO A 19 -21.46 1.07 -4.35
CA PRO A 19 -20.95 1.82 -5.48
C PRO A 19 -20.07 0.92 -6.34
N LEU A 20 -20.22 1.04 -7.67
CA LEU A 20 -19.34 0.33 -8.61
C LEU A 20 -17.94 0.89 -8.53
N PRO A 21 -16.89 0.03 -8.62
CA PRO A 21 -15.52 0.51 -8.70
C PRO A 21 -15.35 1.46 -9.88
N ALA A 22 -14.55 2.49 -9.70
CA ALA A 22 -14.20 3.37 -10.81
C ALA A 22 -13.42 2.59 -11.86
N ASN A 23 -13.75 2.78 -13.14
CA ASN A 23 -13.03 2.14 -14.24
C ASN A 23 -11.59 2.65 -14.35
N THR A 24 -11.38 3.93 -14.01
CA THR A 24 -10.07 4.56 -14.04
C THR A 24 -9.87 5.39 -12.78
N ILE A 25 -8.62 5.46 -12.32
CA ILE A 25 -8.20 6.18 -11.13
C ILE A 25 -7.11 7.17 -11.52
N PRO A 26 -7.29 8.48 -11.28
CA PRO A 26 -6.21 9.44 -11.49
C PRO A 26 -5.11 9.25 -10.46
N ILE A 27 -3.85 9.38 -10.88
CA ILE A 27 -2.68 9.11 -10.04
C ILE A 27 -1.72 10.29 -10.01
N ALA A 28 -0.90 10.35 -8.96
CA ALA A 28 0.13 11.37 -8.81
C ALA A 28 1.39 11.08 -9.65
N GLY A 29 1.63 9.82 -10.00
CA GLY A 29 2.74 9.43 -10.86
C GLY A 29 4.12 9.71 -10.28
N ASP A 30 5.10 9.93 -11.16
CA ASP A 30 6.50 10.17 -10.80
C ASP A 30 6.71 11.34 -9.85
N VAL A 31 5.94 12.41 -10.02
CA VAL A 31 6.05 13.62 -9.18
C VAL A 31 5.66 13.31 -7.74
N GLY A 32 4.57 12.57 -7.55
CA GLY A 32 4.13 12.14 -6.22
C GLY A 32 5.16 11.23 -5.55
N THR A 33 5.68 10.26 -6.28
CA THR A 33 6.72 9.36 -5.77
C THR A 33 7.98 10.11 -5.37
N ALA A 34 8.44 11.06 -6.20
CA ALA A 34 9.61 11.88 -5.89
C ALA A 34 9.41 12.72 -4.63
N THR A 35 8.23 13.27 -4.42
CA THR A 35 7.89 14.04 -3.22
C THR A 35 7.96 13.19 -1.96
N PHE A 36 7.40 11.98 -2.00
CA PHE A 36 7.51 11.01 -0.89
C PHE A 36 8.95 10.64 -0.59
N LYS A 37 9.74 10.35 -1.63
CA LYS A 37 11.16 9.98 -1.46
C LYS A 37 11.96 11.09 -0.78
N ALA A 38 11.70 12.35 -1.12
CA ALA A 38 12.37 13.48 -0.48
C ALA A 38 12.04 13.55 1.02
N SER A 39 10.78 13.35 1.40
CA SER A 39 10.35 13.31 2.81
C SER A 39 11.00 12.14 3.56
N LEU A 40 11.07 10.96 2.94
CA LEU A 40 11.67 9.77 3.52
C LEU A 40 13.19 9.93 3.72
N ALA A 41 13.87 10.60 2.80
CA ALA A 41 15.30 10.89 2.92
C ALA A 41 15.58 11.76 4.16
N ASN A 42 14.72 12.73 4.46
CA ASN A 42 14.84 13.54 5.68
C ASN A 42 14.67 12.71 6.94
N LEU A 43 13.69 11.79 6.97
CA LEU A 43 13.49 10.89 8.11
C LEU A 43 14.67 9.96 8.32
N GLN A 44 15.26 9.43 7.25
CA GLN A 44 16.44 8.59 7.33
C GLN A 44 17.65 9.38 7.84
N ALA A 45 17.88 10.59 7.32
CA ALA A 45 18.97 11.46 7.74
C ALA A 45 18.89 11.82 9.23
N GLY A 46 17.68 11.95 9.78
CA GLY A 46 17.43 12.19 11.21
C GLY A 46 17.43 10.93 12.07
N TYR A 47 17.72 9.76 11.52
CA TYR A 47 17.66 8.45 12.22
C TYR A 47 16.27 8.08 12.73
N PHE A 48 15.22 8.65 12.18
CA PHE A 48 13.82 8.29 12.50
C PHE A 48 13.33 7.06 11.75
N ALA A 49 14.03 6.68 10.67
CA ALA A 49 13.71 5.51 9.87
C ALA A 49 14.98 4.75 9.50
N SER A 50 14.91 3.41 9.50
CA SER A 50 15.99 2.57 9.00
C SER A 50 16.00 2.56 7.47
N PRO A 51 17.11 2.16 6.81
CA PRO A 51 17.13 2.01 5.35
C PRO A 51 16.05 1.06 4.84
N HIS A 52 15.73 0.01 5.58
CA HIS A 52 14.66 -0.92 5.20
C HIS A 52 13.28 -0.31 5.36
N ASP A 53 13.05 0.51 6.39
CA ASP A 53 11.82 1.29 6.53
C ASP A 53 11.61 2.20 5.32
N VAL A 54 12.67 2.85 4.86
CA VAL A 54 12.63 3.73 3.68
C VAL A 54 12.31 2.93 2.41
N ASP A 55 12.87 1.75 2.25
CA ASP A 55 12.58 0.89 1.10
C ASP A 55 11.11 0.48 1.08
N ILE A 56 10.58 0.02 2.20
CA ILE A 56 9.15 -0.35 2.31
C ILE A 56 8.25 0.85 2.02
N ALA A 57 8.53 1.99 2.65
CA ALA A 57 7.72 3.20 2.48
C ALA A 57 7.78 3.73 1.04
N THR A 58 8.94 3.65 0.38
CA THR A 58 9.10 4.02 -1.02
C THR A 58 8.25 3.15 -1.93
N ARG A 59 8.19 1.84 -1.68
CA ARG A 59 7.38 0.92 -2.46
C ARG A 59 5.89 1.16 -2.25
N ILE A 60 5.47 1.47 -1.03
CA ILE A 60 4.09 1.87 -0.74
C ILE A 60 3.74 3.16 -1.48
N ALA A 61 4.61 4.15 -1.44
CA ALA A 61 4.41 5.42 -2.14
C ALA A 61 4.32 5.22 -3.66
N ASP A 62 5.18 4.38 -4.25
CA ASP A 62 5.14 4.05 -5.68
C ASP A 62 3.79 3.44 -6.05
N THR A 63 3.28 2.50 -5.27
CA THR A 63 1.98 1.86 -5.49
C THR A 63 0.85 2.88 -5.39
N LEU A 64 0.83 3.71 -4.35
CA LEU A 64 -0.20 4.72 -4.14
C LEU A 64 -0.19 5.82 -5.21
N CYS A 65 0.99 6.14 -5.75
CA CYS A 65 1.13 7.12 -6.82
C CYS A 65 0.95 6.53 -8.23
N GLY A 66 0.72 5.22 -8.32
CA GLY A 66 0.41 4.55 -9.59
C GLY A 66 1.61 4.09 -10.41
N GLY A 67 2.81 4.13 -9.84
CA GLY A 67 4.03 3.68 -10.52
C GLY A 67 4.76 4.78 -11.26
N ALA A 68 5.74 4.38 -12.09
CA ALA A 68 6.62 5.29 -12.83
C ALA A 68 5.97 5.78 -14.13
N ILE A 69 4.85 6.48 -14.00
CA ILE A 69 4.13 7.08 -15.12
C ILE A 69 3.81 8.54 -14.85
N GLU A 70 3.42 9.26 -15.88
CA GLU A 70 3.21 10.69 -15.82
C GLU A 70 2.06 11.07 -14.87
N ARG A 71 2.25 12.18 -14.14
CA ARG A 71 1.22 12.75 -13.28
C ARG A 71 -0.07 13.01 -14.06
N GLY A 72 -1.20 12.67 -13.46
CA GLY A 72 -2.51 12.87 -14.05
C GLY A 72 -2.94 11.75 -15.00
N SER A 73 -2.07 10.77 -15.27
CA SER A 73 -2.46 9.55 -16.00
C SER A 73 -3.57 8.83 -15.23
N GLN A 74 -4.42 8.14 -15.97
CA GLN A 74 -5.49 7.35 -15.37
C GLN A 74 -5.20 5.87 -15.55
N VAL A 75 -5.36 5.11 -14.47
CA VAL A 75 -5.12 3.67 -14.43
C VAL A 75 -6.34 2.98 -13.86
N ASP A 76 -6.52 1.69 -14.14
CA ASP A 76 -7.56 0.90 -13.51
C ASP A 76 -7.08 0.29 -12.18
N GLU A 77 -8.02 -0.30 -11.45
CA GLU A 77 -7.71 -0.96 -10.17
C GLU A 77 -6.70 -2.09 -10.36
N GLN A 78 -6.80 -2.85 -11.44
CA GLN A 78 -5.90 -3.96 -11.72
C GLN A 78 -4.45 -3.49 -11.87
N TRP A 79 -4.22 -2.32 -12.45
CA TRP A 79 -2.88 -1.72 -12.54
C TRP A 79 -2.26 -1.53 -11.16
N LEU A 80 -3.03 -0.98 -10.22
CA LEU A 80 -2.56 -0.75 -8.85
C LEU A 80 -2.34 -2.06 -8.09
N LEU A 81 -3.21 -3.06 -8.28
CA LEU A 81 -3.05 -4.38 -7.68
C LEU A 81 -1.82 -5.10 -8.22
N ASP A 82 -1.52 -4.97 -9.50
CA ASP A 82 -0.31 -5.56 -10.10
C ASP A 82 0.96 -4.90 -9.57
N LEU A 83 0.95 -3.58 -9.36
CA LEU A 83 2.06 -2.86 -8.72
C LEU A 83 2.27 -3.33 -7.28
N GLU A 84 1.20 -3.41 -6.49
CA GLU A 84 1.24 -3.88 -5.11
C GLU A 84 1.82 -5.29 -5.04
N ARG A 85 1.35 -6.19 -5.89
CA ARG A 85 1.83 -7.57 -5.94
C ARG A 85 3.30 -7.63 -6.29
N ARG A 86 3.76 -6.87 -7.27
CA ARG A 86 5.16 -6.83 -7.67
C ARG A 86 6.05 -6.38 -6.51
N HIS A 87 5.70 -5.29 -5.86
CA HIS A 87 6.44 -4.78 -4.72
C HIS A 87 6.43 -5.74 -3.54
N PHE A 88 5.29 -6.36 -3.26
CA PHE A 88 5.18 -7.35 -2.20
C PHE A 88 6.08 -8.56 -2.45
N LEU A 89 6.08 -9.09 -3.67
CA LEU A 89 6.93 -10.24 -4.01
C LEU A 89 8.41 -9.91 -3.91
N GLU A 90 8.81 -8.72 -4.32
CA GLU A 90 10.19 -8.27 -4.19
C GLU A 90 10.59 -8.11 -2.71
N LEU A 91 9.74 -7.49 -1.90
CA LEU A 91 10.00 -7.36 -0.46
C LEU A 91 10.06 -8.71 0.24
N ALA A 92 9.18 -9.64 -0.10
CA ALA A 92 9.13 -10.96 0.53
C ALA A 92 10.39 -11.80 0.30
N GLN A 93 11.15 -11.48 -0.74
CA GLN A 93 12.43 -12.14 -1.03
C GLN A 93 13.61 -11.55 -0.25
N MET A 94 13.43 -10.40 0.38
CA MET A 94 14.48 -9.73 1.13
C MET A 94 14.67 -10.35 2.52
N PRO A 95 15.90 -10.67 2.93
CA PRO A 95 16.16 -11.24 4.27
C PRO A 95 15.60 -10.39 5.41
N LYS A 96 15.73 -9.08 5.33
CA LYS A 96 15.21 -8.16 6.38
C LYS A 96 13.69 -8.20 6.50
N THR A 97 12.97 -8.33 5.39
CA THR A 97 11.52 -8.51 5.41
C THR A 97 11.15 -9.83 6.07
N GLN A 98 11.84 -10.90 5.73
CA GLN A 98 11.62 -12.23 6.32
C GLN A 98 11.89 -12.23 7.83
N GLU A 99 12.93 -11.53 8.28
CA GLU A 99 13.20 -11.34 9.71
C GLU A 99 12.07 -10.62 10.42
N ARG A 100 11.52 -9.57 9.81
CA ARG A 100 10.37 -8.83 10.37
C ARG A 100 9.14 -9.70 10.50
N ILE A 101 8.83 -10.47 9.47
CA ILE A 101 7.68 -11.39 9.47
C ILE A 101 7.86 -12.44 10.57
N ALA A 102 9.01 -13.09 10.65
CA ALA A 102 9.29 -14.11 11.66
C ALA A 102 9.21 -13.52 13.08
N HIS A 103 9.81 -12.35 13.30
CA HIS A 103 9.77 -11.68 14.60
C HIS A 103 8.33 -11.36 15.04
N THR A 104 7.53 -10.82 14.12
CA THR A 104 6.12 -10.49 14.41
C THR A 104 5.31 -11.73 14.73
N LEU A 105 5.49 -12.81 13.97
CA LEU A 105 4.79 -14.08 14.23
C LEU A 105 5.16 -14.71 15.57
N MET A 106 6.41 -14.57 16.00
CA MET A 106 6.90 -15.15 17.25
C MET A 106 6.60 -14.29 18.48
N THR A 107 6.63 -12.98 18.37
CA THR A 107 6.54 -12.07 19.51
C THR A 107 5.29 -11.20 19.51
N GLY A 108 4.58 -11.09 18.38
CA GLY A 108 3.46 -10.17 18.22
C GLY A 108 3.87 -8.70 18.16
N LYS A 109 5.17 -8.42 18.06
CA LYS A 109 5.72 -7.05 18.06
C LYS A 109 6.49 -6.78 16.77
N PRO A 110 6.51 -5.53 16.27
CA PRO A 110 7.30 -5.17 15.09
C PRO A 110 8.80 -5.22 15.38
N LEU A 111 9.58 -5.61 14.39
CA LEU A 111 11.04 -5.55 14.42
C LEU A 111 11.50 -4.33 13.59
N ARG A 112 12.43 -3.57 14.14
CA ARG A 112 13.08 -2.45 13.45
C ARG A 112 14.52 -2.85 13.08
N ASN A 113 14.68 -3.24 11.84
CA ASN A 113 15.99 -3.66 11.33
C ASN A 113 16.48 -2.85 10.13
#